data_f6775e25174150a5f4de9529d15de11b
#
_entry.id   f6775e25174150a5f4de9529d15de11b
#
_cell.length_a   1.000
_cell.length_b   1.000
_cell.length_c   1.000
_cell.angle_alpha   90.00
_cell.angle_beta   90.00
_cell.angle_gamma   90.00
#
_symmetry.space_group_name_H-M   'P 1'
#
loop_
_entity.id
_entity.type
_entity.pdbx_description
1 polymer ?
#
loop_
_entity_poly.entity_id
_entity_poly.type
_entity_poly.pdbx_seq_one_letter_code
_entity_poly.pdbx_strand_id
1 'polypeptide(L)'
;MDWETLKADCLACSRCELCKTRTNVVFGQGVPDAEVLFVGEGPGQSEDEQGLPFVGRSGQLLDKYLFAIDLDREKNCYIANIVKCRPPQNRDPLPAESEACMPWLREQFRLLRPKIVVCLGRIAAQRMIRSDFSVTKEHGQFMEKNGILFMGPSTRPPCCAARRTSPMPLPTLWLCGTRSTKCVSIPMNESSSPSAHFVRIHLPRRGEVLAA
;
A
#
# COMPACT_ATOMS: atom_id res chain seq x y z
N MET A 1 -1.51 22.42 10.62
CA MET A 1 -1.45 21.28 11.56
C MET A 1 -0.16 20.55 11.25
N ASP A 2 0.64 20.25 12.24
CA ASP A 2 1.82 19.40 12.14
C ASP A 2 1.47 17.91 12.31
N TRP A 3 2.47 17.04 12.19
CA TRP A 3 2.28 15.59 12.23
C TRP A 3 1.83 15.08 13.60
N GLU A 4 2.41 15.60 14.68
CA GLU A 4 2.09 15.15 16.05
C GLU A 4 0.69 15.58 16.47
N THR A 5 0.28 16.81 16.15
CA THR A 5 -1.08 17.27 16.37
C THR A 5 -2.09 16.45 15.58
N LEU A 6 -1.81 16.18 14.29
CA LEU A 6 -2.68 15.33 13.47
C LEU A 6 -2.83 13.92 14.06
N LYS A 7 -1.75 13.34 14.55
CA LYS A 7 -1.75 12.02 15.18
C LYS A 7 -2.58 12.01 16.47
N ALA A 8 -2.35 12.99 17.35
CA ALA A 8 -3.09 13.11 18.61
C ALA A 8 -4.59 13.26 18.37
N ASP A 9 -4.99 14.15 17.46
CA ASP A 9 -6.40 14.38 17.12
C ASP A 9 -7.05 13.14 16.49
N CYS A 10 -6.31 12.42 15.66
CA CYS A 10 -6.80 11.19 15.05
C CYS A 10 -6.99 10.08 16.08
N LEU A 11 -6.08 9.94 17.05
CA LEU A 11 -6.20 8.95 18.13
C LEU A 11 -7.43 9.22 19.02
N ALA A 12 -7.82 10.48 19.21
CA ALA A 12 -9.02 10.88 19.95
C ALA A 12 -10.31 10.91 19.10
N CYS A 13 -10.26 10.49 17.82
CA CYS A 13 -11.35 10.62 16.87
C CYS A 13 -12.62 9.86 17.29
N SER A 14 -13.79 10.52 17.18
CA SER A 14 -15.11 9.92 17.41
C SER A 14 -16.12 10.22 16.28
N ARG A 15 -15.63 10.45 15.03
CA ARG A 15 -16.45 10.99 13.92
C ARG A 15 -17.41 9.98 13.29
N CYS A 16 -17.28 8.68 13.57
CA CYS A 16 -18.16 7.65 13.00
C CYS A 16 -18.37 6.49 13.97
N GLU A 17 -19.33 5.62 13.66
CA GLU A 17 -19.72 4.49 14.50
C GLU A 17 -18.60 3.50 14.83
N LEU A 18 -17.55 3.42 14.01
CA LEU A 18 -16.41 2.54 14.25
C LEU A 18 -15.66 2.87 15.55
N CYS A 19 -15.80 4.10 16.07
CA CYS A 19 -15.18 4.47 17.34
C CYS A 19 -15.77 3.72 18.55
N LYS A 20 -16.98 3.16 18.42
CA LYS A 20 -17.66 2.44 19.51
C LYS A 20 -17.19 0.99 19.65
N THR A 21 -16.60 0.42 18.60
CA THR A 21 -16.27 -1.00 18.53
C THR A 21 -14.78 -1.28 18.39
N ARG A 22 -13.97 -0.27 18.11
CA ARG A 22 -12.51 -0.41 18.02
C ARG A 22 -11.87 -0.62 19.39
N THR A 23 -10.76 -1.31 19.43
CA THR A 23 -9.84 -1.35 20.57
C THR A 23 -8.86 -0.18 20.47
N ASN A 24 -8.22 -0.01 19.34
CA ASN A 24 -7.29 1.08 19.06
C ASN A 24 -7.59 1.79 17.75
N VAL A 25 -7.14 3.05 17.65
CA VAL A 25 -7.02 3.74 16.36
C VAL A 25 -5.71 3.34 15.71
N VAL A 26 -5.76 2.89 14.49
CA VAL A 26 -4.58 2.58 13.67
C VAL A 26 -4.27 3.78 12.78
N PHE A 27 -3.48 4.71 13.29
CA PHE A 27 -3.15 5.95 12.58
C PHE A 27 -2.37 5.70 11.30
N GLY A 28 -1.37 4.84 11.38
CA GLY A 28 -0.41 4.50 10.34
C GLY A 28 0.96 4.25 10.93
N GLN A 29 1.90 3.78 10.11
CA GLN A 29 3.28 3.51 10.52
C GLN A 29 4.23 3.81 9.37
N GLY A 30 5.36 4.40 9.68
CA GLY A 30 6.40 4.71 8.72
C GLY A 30 7.09 6.02 9.03
N VAL A 31 7.91 6.49 8.10
CA VAL A 31 8.63 7.75 8.24
C VAL A 31 7.82 8.92 7.66
N PRO A 32 7.76 10.08 8.35
CA PRO A 32 6.92 11.20 7.93
C PRO A 32 7.32 11.90 6.62
N ASP A 33 8.51 11.62 6.09
CA ASP A 33 9.04 12.15 4.82
C ASP A 33 9.14 11.08 3.72
N ALA A 34 8.43 9.96 3.89
CA ALA A 34 8.44 8.85 2.95
C ALA A 34 7.92 9.26 1.57
N GLU A 35 8.69 8.95 0.52
CA GLU A 35 8.27 9.16 -0.87
C GLU A 35 7.23 8.13 -1.33
N VAL A 36 7.14 6.98 -0.67
CA VAL A 36 6.22 5.88 -1.00
C VAL A 36 5.18 5.69 0.10
N LEU A 37 3.91 5.83 -0.25
CA LEU A 37 2.77 5.63 0.63
C LEU A 37 1.99 4.37 0.21
N PHE A 38 1.86 3.43 1.11
CA PHE A 38 0.96 2.28 0.96
C PHE A 38 -0.37 2.57 1.65
N VAL A 39 -1.48 2.37 0.93
CA VAL A 39 -2.83 2.62 1.45
C VAL A 39 -3.66 1.35 1.38
N GLY A 40 -4.03 0.83 2.53
CA GLY A 40 -4.96 -0.29 2.66
C GLY A 40 -6.40 0.18 2.91
N GLU A 41 -7.29 -0.78 3.12
CA GLU A 41 -8.72 -0.54 3.36
C GLU A 41 -8.98 -0.11 4.80
N GLY A 42 -8.66 -0.95 5.75
CA GLY A 42 -8.90 -0.74 7.18
C GLY A 42 -8.17 -1.76 8.04
N PRO A 43 -8.12 -1.53 9.37
CA PRO A 43 -7.51 -2.46 10.31
C PRO A 43 -8.27 -3.78 10.41
N GLY A 44 -7.55 -4.89 10.47
CA GLY A 44 -8.03 -6.18 10.92
C GLY A 44 -7.94 -6.32 12.44
N GLN A 45 -8.16 -7.53 12.94
CA GLN A 45 -8.14 -7.80 14.39
C GLN A 45 -6.76 -7.55 15.00
N SER A 46 -5.71 -8.10 14.42
CA SER A 46 -4.35 -7.92 14.95
C SER A 46 -3.89 -6.48 14.92
N GLU A 47 -4.31 -5.72 13.91
CA GLU A 47 -4.03 -4.30 13.78
C GLU A 47 -4.78 -3.48 14.84
N ASP A 48 -6.04 -3.82 15.10
CA ASP A 48 -6.86 -3.17 16.14
C ASP A 48 -6.31 -3.43 17.54
N GLU A 49 -5.84 -4.66 17.81
CA GLU A 49 -5.24 -5.03 19.09
C GLU A 49 -3.90 -4.31 19.34
N GLN A 50 -3.08 -4.12 18.30
CA GLN A 50 -1.73 -3.57 18.41
C GLN A 50 -1.66 -2.06 18.11
N GLY A 51 -2.68 -1.47 17.50
CA GLY A 51 -2.66 -0.07 17.06
C GLY A 51 -1.75 0.22 15.87
N LEU A 52 -1.27 -0.82 15.18
CA LEU A 52 -0.33 -0.72 14.07
C LEU A 52 -0.93 -1.28 12.77
N PRO A 53 -0.66 -0.66 11.60
CA PRO A 53 -1.18 -1.15 10.33
C PRO A 53 -0.40 -2.37 9.83
N PHE A 54 -1.10 -3.31 9.20
CA PHE A 54 -0.51 -4.46 8.54
C PHE A 54 0.48 -5.25 9.41
N VAL A 55 0.01 -5.75 10.56
CA VAL A 55 0.76 -6.63 11.48
C VAL A 55 0.26 -8.08 11.46
N GLY A 56 -0.95 -8.32 10.96
CA GLY A 56 -1.50 -9.64 10.76
C GLY A 56 -0.86 -10.39 9.58
N ARG A 57 -1.46 -11.52 9.17
CA ARG A 57 -0.95 -12.37 8.08
C ARG A 57 -0.68 -11.62 6.77
N SER A 58 -1.58 -10.71 6.38
CA SER A 58 -1.40 -9.88 5.18
C SER A 58 -0.25 -8.89 5.33
N GLY A 59 -0.04 -8.38 6.55
CA GLY A 59 1.07 -7.47 6.87
C GLY A 59 2.42 -8.17 6.80
N GLN A 60 2.53 -9.36 7.35
CA GLN A 60 3.76 -10.18 7.25
C GLN A 60 4.12 -10.49 5.79
N LEU A 61 3.12 -10.68 4.94
CA LEU A 61 3.36 -10.85 3.51
C LEU A 61 3.80 -9.52 2.86
N LEU A 62 3.18 -8.41 3.25
CA LEU A 62 3.58 -7.08 2.78
C LEU A 62 5.04 -6.79 3.14
N ASP A 63 5.46 -7.08 4.37
CA ASP A 63 6.85 -6.86 4.80
C ASP A 63 7.87 -7.64 3.94
N LYS A 64 7.53 -8.87 3.54
CA LYS A 64 8.37 -9.64 2.60
C LYS A 64 8.46 -8.99 1.22
N TYR A 65 7.36 -8.40 0.74
CA TYR A 65 7.36 -7.67 -0.53
C TYR A 65 8.14 -6.36 -0.43
N LEU A 66 7.98 -5.61 0.66
CA LEU A 66 8.74 -4.40 0.92
C LEU A 66 10.23 -4.70 0.94
N PHE A 67 10.64 -5.70 1.70
CA PHE A 67 12.04 -6.14 1.77
C PHE A 67 12.61 -6.51 0.39
N ALA A 68 11.83 -7.18 -0.46
CA ALA A 68 12.27 -7.60 -1.80
C ALA A 68 12.52 -6.42 -2.76
N ILE A 69 12.06 -5.23 -2.45
CA ILE A 69 12.22 -3.99 -3.24
C ILE A 69 12.93 -2.88 -2.48
N ASP A 70 13.70 -3.25 -1.44
CA ASP A 70 14.45 -2.34 -0.59
C ASP A 70 13.60 -1.26 0.10
N LEU A 71 12.33 -1.57 0.37
CA LEU A 71 11.44 -0.76 1.19
C LEU A 71 11.29 -1.35 2.59
N ASP A 72 11.18 -0.44 3.56
CA ASP A 72 11.05 -0.77 4.97
C ASP A 72 10.19 0.31 5.65
N ARG A 73 9.17 -0.12 6.41
CA ARG A 73 8.27 0.80 7.12
C ARG A 73 8.98 1.67 8.16
N GLU A 74 10.16 1.28 8.62
CA GLU A 74 10.93 2.03 9.59
C GLU A 74 11.95 3.00 8.96
N LYS A 75 12.19 2.87 7.62
CA LYS A 75 13.28 3.61 6.95
C LYS A 75 12.83 4.53 5.83
N ASN A 76 11.91 4.07 4.95
CA ASN A 76 11.70 4.76 3.67
C ASN A 76 10.30 4.64 3.07
N CYS A 77 9.33 4.08 3.79
CA CYS A 77 7.94 4.08 3.35
C CYS A 77 6.99 4.41 4.49
N TYR A 78 5.74 4.71 4.14
CA TYR A 78 4.65 4.92 5.08
C TYR A 78 3.47 4.02 4.73
N ILE A 79 2.82 3.45 5.73
CA ILE A 79 1.67 2.56 5.56
C ILE A 79 0.49 3.13 6.33
N ALA A 80 -0.63 3.30 5.64
CA ALA A 80 -1.88 3.77 6.23
C ALA A 80 -3.09 3.01 5.68
N ASN A 81 -4.27 3.28 6.21
CA ASN A 81 -5.54 2.75 5.73
C ASN A 81 -6.52 3.88 5.43
N ILE A 82 -7.53 3.61 4.59
CA ILE A 82 -8.67 4.50 4.32
C ILE A 82 -9.42 4.80 5.61
N VAL A 83 -9.78 3.75 6.39
CA VAL A 83 -10.35 3.92 7.72
C VAL A 83 -9.33 3.57 8.80
N LYS A 84 -9.35 4.34 9.91
CA LYS A 84 -8.38 4.20 11.01
C LYS A 84 -8.86 3.28 12.12
N CYS A 85 -10.10 2.81 12.05
CA CYS A 85 -10.74 1.95 13.04
C CYS A 85 -11.23 0.67 12.36
N ARG A 86 -11.19 -0.45 13.09
CA ARG A 86 -11.61 -1.76 12.60
C ARG A 86 -13.12 -1.82 12.40
N PRO A 87 -13.63 -2.16 11.20
CA PRO A 87 -15.04 -2.45 11.02
C PRO A 87 -15.43 -3.78 11.72
N PRO A 88 -16.64 -3.88 12.28
CA PRO A 88 -17.12 -5.11 12.89
C PRO A 88 -16.96 -6.32 11.96
N GLN A 89 -16.45 -7.44 12.49
CA GLN A 89 -16.19 -8.68 11.76
C GLN A 89 -15.31 -8.52 10.50
N ASN A 90 -14.49 -7.47 10.43
CA ASN A 90 -13.65 -7.12 9.27
C ASN A 90 -14.45 -6.97 7.97
N ARG A 91 -15.69 -6.47 8.03
CA ARG A 91 -16.45 -6.14 6.82
C ARG A 91 -15.84 -4.95 6.08
N ASP A 92 -16.20 -4.78 4.82
CA ASP A 92 -15.87 -3.56 4.08
C ASP A 92 -16.39 -2.33 4.85
N PRO A 93 -15.63 -1.22 4.91
CA PRO A 93 -16.10 0.02 5.50
C PRO A 93 -17.31 0.58 4.74
N LEU A 94 -18.31 1.06 5.46
CA LEU A 94 -19.44 1.75 4.83
C LEU A 94 -18.97 3.05 4.16
N PRO A 95 -19.67 3.53 3.12
CA PRO A 95 -19.36 4.81 2.49
C PRO A 95 -19.25 5.97 3.49
N ALA A 96 -20.21 6.08 4.41
CA ALA A 96 -20.21 7.12 5.44
C ALA A 96 -19.01 7.02 6.41
N GLU A 97 -18.58 5.81 6.79
CA GLU A 97 -17.40 5.58 7.62
C GLU A 97 -16.13 6.01 6.91
N SER A 98 -16.01 5.65 5.63
CA SER A 98 -14.88 6.04 4.80
C SER A 98 -14.82 7.56 4.62
N GLU A 99 -15.95 8.22 4.36
CA GLU A 99 -16.04 9.67 4.19
C GLU A 99 -15.69 10.42 5.48
N ALA A 100 -16.19 9.97 6.62
CA ALA A 100 -15.87 10.55 7.92
C ALA A 100 -14.37 10.40 8.28
N CYS A 101 -13.72 9.33 7.82
CA CYS A 101 -12.32 9.03 8.10
C CYS A 101 -11.34 9.64 7.09
N MET A 102 -11.79 9.91 5.85
CA MET A 102 -10.96 10.43 4.76
C MET A 102 -10.18 11.72 5.08
N PRO A 103 -10.70 12.68 5.87
CA PRO A 103 -9.94 13.87 6.23
C PRO A 103 -8.60 13.54 6.90
N TRP A 104 -8.51 12.50 7.73
CA TRP A 104 -7.26 12.08 8.35
C TRP A 104 -6.23 11.63 7.33
N LEU A 105 -6.64 10.80 6.38
CA LEU A 105 -5.74 10.34 5.31
C LEU A 105 -5.32 11.48 4.39
N ARG A 106 -6.21 12.44 4.10
CA ARG A 106 -5.89 13.63 3.29
C ARG A 106 -4.82 14.49 3.96
N GLU A 107 -4.92 14.71 5.28
CA GLU A 107 -3.91 15.48 6.02
C GLU A 107 -2.58 14.71 6.10
N GLN A 108 -2.61 13.40 6.32
CA GLN A 108 -1.39 12.58 6.22
C GLN A 108 -0.75 12.73 4.84
N PHE A 109 -1.54 12.65 3.79
CA PHE A 109 -1.08 12.80 2.41
C PHE A 109 -0.46 14.17 2.15
N ARG A 110 -1.08 15.23 2.65
CA ARG A 110 -0.59 16.60 2.54
C ARG A 110 0.75 16.82 3.24
N LEU A 111 0.94 16.18 4.39
CA LEU A 111 2.18 16.28 5.17
C LEU A 111 3.29 15.40 4.61
N LEU A 112 2.99 14.15 4.24
CA LEU A 112 3.93 13.20 3.65
C LEU A 112 4.44 13.64 2.28
N ARG A 113 3.57 14.23 1.44
CA ARG A 113 3.86 14.59 0.04
C ARG A 113 4.46 13.44 -0.78
N PRO A 114 3.83 12.27 -0.79
CA PRO A 114 4.40 11.10 -1.43
C PRO A 114 4.51 11.31 -2.94
N LYS A 115 5.54 10.71 -3.56
CA LYS A 115 5.69 10.64 -5.02
C LYS A 115 4.95 9.45 -5.61
N ILE A 116 4.85 8.37 -4.84
CA ILE A 116 4.20 7.12 -5.26
C ILE A 116 3.19 6.69 -4.20
N VAL A 117 1.99 6.32 -4.65
CA VAL A 117 0.92 5.77 -3.81
C VAL A 117 0.55 4.38 -4.31
N VAL A 118 0.72 3.39 -3.46
CA VAL A 118 0.37 2.00 -3.75
C VAL A 118 -0.90 1.63 -2.98
N CYS A 119 -1.99 1.41 -3.71
CA CYS A 119 -3.28 1.04 -3.13
C CYS A 119 -3.33 -0.48 -2.90
N LEU A 120 -3.42 -0.91 -1.65
CA LEU A 120 -3.49 -2.31 -1.26
C LEU A 120 -4.95 -2.80 -1.24
N GLY A 121 -5.43 -3.31 -2.38
CA GLY A 121 -6.76 -3.85 -2.52
C GLY A 121 -7.76 -2.93 -3.25
N ARG A 122 -8.97 -3.48 -3.49
CA ARG A 122 -10.03 -2.85 -4.28
C ARG A 122 -10.52 -1.54 -3.68
N ILE A 123 -10.86 -1.54 -2.40
CA ILE A 123 -11.45 -0.38 -1.72
C ILE A 123 -10.49 0.81 -1.72
N ALA A 124 -9.21 0.55 -1.41
CA ALA A 124 -8.19 1.60 -1.45
C ALA A 124 -8.02 2.18 -2.87
N ALA A 125 -7.94 1.33 -3.90
CA ALA A 125 -7.82 1.78 -5.28
C ALA A 125 -9.04 2.58 -5.74
N GLN A 126 -10.25 2.12 -5.43
CA GLN A 126 -11.49 2.83 -5.78
C GLN A 126 -11.63 4.19 -5.08
N ARG A 127 -11.11 4.34 -3.87
CA ARG A 127 -11.16 5.61 -3.12
C ARG A 127 -10.03 6.58 -3.50
N MET A 128 -8.84 6.08 -3.83
CA MET A 128 -7.66 6.91 -4.08
C MET A 128 -7.50 7.26 -5.56
N ILE A 129 -7.82 6.33 -6.45
CA ILE A 129 -7.61 6.48 -7.89
C ILE A 129 -8.91 6.95 -8.55
N ARG A 130 -9.92 6.07 -8.63
CA ARG A 130 -11.24 6.36 -9.19
C ARG A 130 -12.25 5.28 -8.79
N SER A 131 -13.52 5.65 -8.70
CA SER A 131 -14.59 4.79 -8.16
C SER A 131 -14.85 3.51 -8.97
N ASP A 132 -14.60 3.53 -10.27
CA ASP A 132 -14.77 2.41 -11.21
C ASP A 132 -13.49 1.58 -11.44
N PHE A 133 -12.44 1.83 -10.65
CA PHE A 133 -11.16 1.12 -10.78
C PHE A 133 -11.32 -0.39 -10.64
N SER A 134 -10.86 -1.13 -11.66
CA SER A 134 -10.89 -2.59 -11.70
C SER A 134 -9.52 -3.19 -11.42
N VAL A 135 -9.32 -3.68 -10.19
CA VAL A 135 -8.05 -4.32 -9.78
C VAL A 135 -7.65 -5.47 -10.71
N THR A 136 -8.63 -6.22 -11.26
CA THR A 136 -8.34 -7.35 -12.15
C THR A 136 -7.87 -6.95 -13.54
N LYS A 137 -8.24 -5.77 -14.02
CA LYS A 137 -7.90 -5.28 -15.36
C LYS A 137 -6.74 -4.30 -15.36
N GLU A 138 -6.58 -3.54 -14.26
CA GLU A 138 -5.72 -2.36 -14.20
C GLU A 138 -4.60 -2.48 -13.16
N HIS A 139 -4.46 -3.67 -12.54
CA HIS A 139 -3.38 -3.91 -11.60
C HIS A 139 -1.99 -3.75 -12.26
N GLY A 140 -1.03 -3.28 -11.49
CA GLY A 140 0.35 -3.10 -11.95
C GLY A 140 0.54 -1.95 -12.95
N GLN A 141 -0.50 -1.17 -13.26
CA GLN A 141 -0.39 0.02 -14.08
C GLN A 141 -0.23 1.24 -13.19
N PHE A 142 0.72 2.10 -13.56
CA PHE A 142 0.84 3.42 -12.94
C PHE A 142 -0.10 4.40 -13.62
N MET A 143 -0.81 5.16 -12.80
CA MET A 143 -1.64 6.29 -13.24
C MET A 143 -1.13 7.55 -12.58
N GLU A 144 -0.79 8.56 -13.38
CA GLU A 144 -0.37 9.84 -12.86
C GLU A 144 -1.57 10.74 -12.60
N LYS A 145 -1.61 11.33 -11.41
CA LYS A 145 -2.59 12.33 -11.02
C LYS A 145 -1.91 13.40 -10.17
N ASN A 146 -1.95 14.64 -10.64
CA ASN A 146 -1.32 15.79 -9.97
C ASN A 146 0.18 15.60 -9.65
N GLY A 147 0.93 14.98 -10.56
CA GLY A 147 2.35 14.72 -10.39
C GLY A 147 2.69 13.57 -9.44
N ILE A 148 1.71 12.78 -9.02
CA ILE A 148 1.86 11.63 -8.14
C ILE A 148 1.47 10.37 -8.90
N LEU A 149 2.30 9.33 -8.76
CA LEU A 149 2.06 8.03 -9.39
C LEU A 149 1.21 7.15 -8.48
N PHE A 150 0.06 6.70 -8.96
CA PHE A 150 -0.82 5.78 -8.26
C PHE A 150 -0.76 4.40 -8.90
N MET A 151 -0.74 3.35 -8.08
CA MET A 151 -0.79 1.97 -8.53
C MET A 151 -1.71 1.14 -7.64
N GLY A 152 -2.54 0.30 -8.28
CA GLY A 152 -3.28 -0.76 -7.59
C GLY A 152 -2.58 -2.10 -7.79
N PRO A 153 -2.00 -2.72 -6.76
CA PRO A 153 -1.37 -4.02 -6.89
C PRO A 153 -2.39 -5.13 -7.14
N SER A 154 -1.99 -6.17 -7.86
CA SER A 154 -2.80 -7.36 -8.05
C SER A 154 -2.93 -8.14 -6.75
N THR A 155 -4.15 -8.57 -6.42
CA THR A 155 -4.41 -9.52 -5.32
C THR A 155 -4.10 -10.97 -5.71
N ARG A 156 -3.79 -11.23 -6.98
CA ARG A 156 -3.41 -12.56 -7.47
C ARG A 156 -1.96 -12.53 -7.98
N PRO A 157 -1.08 -13.39 -7.44
CA PRO A 157 0.19 -13.62 -8.08
C PRO A 157 -0.07 -14.17 -9.50
N PRO A 158 0.62 -13.68 -10.54
CA PRO A 158 0.39 -14.07 -11.94
C PRO A 158 0.63 -15.56 -12.23
N CYS A 159 1.22 -16.29 -11.30
CA CYS A 159 1.48 -17.72 -11.43
C CYS A 159 0.30 -18.64 -11.09
N CYS A 160 -0.84 -18.15 -10.61
CA CYS A 160 -2.03 -19.00 -10.37
C CYS A 160 -2.77 -19.40 -11.65
N ALA A 161 -2.38 -18.91 -12.82
CA ALA A 161 -2.92 -19.34 -14.11
C ALA A 161 -2.13 -20.50 -14.75
N ALA A 162 -0.94 -20.83 -14.25
CA ALA A 162 -0.13 -21.96 -14.73
C ALA A 162 -0.21 -23.11 -13.73
N ARG A 163 -0.95 -24.12 -14.13
CA ARG A 163 -1.05 -25.51 -13.63
C ARG A 163 -0.17 -25.88 -12.43
N ARG A 164 -0.84 -26.47 -11.43
CA ARG A 164 -0.34 -27.23 -10.28
C ARG A 164 0.69 -28.31 -10.66
N THR A 165 1.94 -27.99 -10.84
CA THR A 165 3.02 -28.99 -10.81
C THR A 165 4.37 -28.31 -10.63
N SER A 166 4.71 -27.83 -9.46
CA SER A 166 6.08 -27.73 -8.93
C SER A 166 6.13 -26.84 -7.68
N PRO A 167 6.98 -27.12 -6.69
CA PRO A 167 7.19 -26.26 -5.54
C PRO A 167 7.83 -24.95 -5.97
N MET A 168 7.24 -23.84 -5.50
CA MET A 168 7.64 -22.50 -5.88
C MET A 168 8.93 -22.06 -5.18
N PRO A 169 9.89 -21.45 -5.87
CA PRO A 169 10.94 -20.69 -5.23
C PRO A 169 10.41 -19.33 -4.72
N LEU A 170 11.08 -18.82 -3.72
CA LEU A 170 10.82 -17.64 -2.89
C LEU A 170 10.55 -16.32 -3.65
N PRO A 171 10.12 -15.25 -2.95
CA PRO A 171 9.11 -14.30 -3.41
C PRO A 171 9.66 -13.31 -4.45
N THR A 172 8.96 -13.20 -5.56
CA THR A 172 9.20 -12.18 -6.57
C THR A 172 8.05 -11.18 -6.53
N LEU A 173 8.33 -9.91 -6.26
CA LEU A 173 7.37 -8.84 -6.48
C LEU A 173 7.24 -8.62 -7.98
N TRP A 174 6.09 -8.98 -8.54
CA TRP A 174 5.84 -8.82 -9.96
C TRP A 174 5.34 -7.41 -10.25
N LEU A 175 6.21 -6.56 -10.74
CA LEU A 175 5.85 -5.35 -11.48
C LEU A 175 5.65 -5.76 -12.93
N CYS A 176 4.42 -6.06 -13.31
CA CYS A 176 4.10 -6.45 -14.69
C CYS A 176 3.69 -5.21 -15.48
N GLY A 177 4.61 -4.72 -16.33
CA GLY A 177 4.28 -3.72 -17.35
C GLY A 177 3.51 -4.37 -18.51
N THR A 178 2.57 -3.64 -19.09
CA THR A 178 1.73 -4.07 -20.20
C THR A 178 2.50 -4.24 -21.50
N ARG A 179 2.19 -5.34 -22.24
CA ARG A 179 2.57 -5.68 -23.60
C ARG A 179 4.07 -5.98 -23.82
N SER A 180 4.48 -7.10 -23.43
CA SER A 180 5.31 -8.09 -24.16
C SER A 180 5.68 -9.21 -23.21
N THR A 181 5.48 -10.42 -23.63
CA THR A 181 5.68 -11.69 -22.95
C THR A 181 7.14 -11.95 -22.53
N LYS A 182 7.69 -11.16 -21.63
CA LYS A 182 8.94 -11.52 -20.93
C LYS A 182 8.79 -11.10 -19.46
N CYS A 183 8.38 -12.08 -18.65
CA CYS A 183 8.59 -12.00 -17.21
C CYS A 183 10.11 -11.94 -16.98
N VAL A 184 10.62 -10.81 -16.51
CA VAL A 184 12.01 -10.74 -16.05
C VAL A 184 12.00 -11.27 -14.62
N SER A 185 12.37 -12.54 -14.47
CA SER A 185 12.76 -13.11 -13.18
C SER A 185 14.17 -12.61 -12.87
N ILE A 186 14.34 -11.87 -11.79
CA ILE A 186 15.67 -11.58 -11.26
C ILE A 186 16.04 -12.77 -10.37
N PRO A 187 17.02 -13.59 -10.75
CA PRO A 187 17.47 -14.68 -9.89
C PRO A 187 18.20 -14.08 -8.68
N MET A 188 17.68 -14.37 -7.49
CA MET A 188 18.38 -14.09 -6.23
C MET A 188 19.55 -15.09 -6.12
N ASN A 189 20.75 -14.61 -6.27
CA ASN A 189 21.95 -15.42 -6.07
C ASN A 189 22.27 -15.51 -4.57
N GLU A 190 22.31 -16.72 -4.03
CA GLU A 190 22.50 -17.02 -2.61
C GLU A 190 23.92 -16.74 -2.05
N SER A 191 24.76 -16.05 -2.79
CA SER A 191 26.15 -15.84 -2.37
C SER A 191 26.64 -14.43 -2.63
N SER A 192 26.09 -13.43 -1.94
CA SER A 192 26.81 -12.16 -1.79
C SER A 192 26.36 -11.42 -0.55
N SER A 193 27.35 -11.16 0.27
CA SER A 193 27.41 -10.26 1.43
C SER A 193 26.62 -8.97 1.22
N PRO A 194 26.03 -8.37 2.27
CA PRO A 194 25.20 -7.18 2.16
C PRO A 194 26.09 -5.95 1.97
N SER A 195 26.47 -5.69 0.74
CA SER A 195 27.15 -4.45 0.34
C SER A 195 26.54 -3.97 -0.96
N ALA A 196 25.71 -2.94 -0.82
CA ALA A 196 25.37 -1.95 -1.83
C ALA A 196 25.08 -2.46 -3.25
N HIS A 197 23.90 -2.98 -3.47
CA HIS A 197 23.30 -2.89 -4.80
C HIS A 197 22.02 -2.06 -4.72
N PHE A 198 22.19 -0.78 -5.00
CA PHE A 198 21.16 0.19 -5.27
C PHE A 198 20.34 -0.30 -6.49
N VAL A 199 19.21 -0.93 -6.28
CA VAL A 199 18.21 -1.05 -7.34
C VAL A 199 17.61 0.33 -7.54
N ARG A 200 18.20 1.10 -8.45
CA ARG A 200 17.60 2.34 -8.93
C ARG A 200 16.26 1.98 -9.54
N ILE A 201 15.16 2.31 -8.85
CA ILE A 201 13.88 2.49 -9.53
C ILE A 201 14.10 3.61 -10.53
N HIS A 202 14.23 3.27 -11.81
CA HIS A 202 14.33 4.26 -12.86
C HIS A 202 12.95 4.92 -13.00
N LEU A 203 12.77 6.01 -12.28
CA LEU A 203 11.62 6.89 -12.50
C LEU A 203 11.82 7.52 -13.89
N PRO A 204 10.82 7.48 -14.79
CA PRO A 204 10.92 8.18 -16.05
C PRO A 204 11.17 9.67 -15.76
N ARG A 205 12.18 10.24 -16.38
CA ARG A 205 12.46 11.67 -16.28
C ARG A 205 11.27 12.43 -16.86
N ARG A 206 10.91 13.58 -16.28
CA ARG A 206 9.91 14.49 -16.85
C ARG A 206 10.23 14.72 -18.33
N GLY A 207 9.38 14.23 -19.23
CA GLY A 207 9.50 14.40 -20.67
C GLY A 207 9.62 13.12 -21.51
N GLU A 208 9.85 11.94 -20.93
CA GLU A 208 9.76 10.68 -21.66
C GLU A 208 8.30 10.21 -21.70
N VAL A 209 7.57 10.74 -22.68
CA VAL A 209 6.29 10.18 -23.11
C VAL A 209 6.61 8.84 -23.75
N LEU A 210 6.15 7.75 -23.17
CA LEU A 210 6.15 6.46 -23.83
C LEU A 210 5.28 6.61 -25.09
N ALA A 211 5.94 6.76 -26.22
CA ALA A 211 5.29 6.70 -27.51
C ALA A 211 4.71 5.29 -27.70
N ALA A 212 3.41 5.28 -28.03
CA ALA A 212 2.51 4.26 -28.56
C ALA A 212 2.90 2.76 -28.43
#